data_208546f4830b2d30d1ebeb2795fe2c70
#
_entry.id   208546f4830b2d30d1ebeb2795fe2c70
#
_cell.length_a   1.000
_cell.length_b   1.000
_cell.length_c   1.000
_cell.angle_alpha   90.00
_cell.angle_beta   90.00
_cell.angle_gamma   90.00
#
_symmetry.space_group_name_H-M   'P 1'
#
loop_
_entity.id
_entity.type
_entity.pdbx_description
1 polymer ?
#
loop_
_entity_poly.entity_id
_entity_poly.type
_entity_poly.pdbx_seq_one_letter_code
_entity_poly.pdbx_strand_id
1 'polypeptide(L)'
;MSLLLTDIDGPVATLTLNRPEKRNAMSDALLSEIESFFTAVPAGVKVAVLTGSEGHFCAGLDLSEHKERDAEGTMRHSRWWHSVLDRVQFGGLPVVSALSGAVIGGGLEIATATHVRVADPTARFQLPEGRRGIFVGGGASVRVGRILGADRMTEMMLTGRSYGAEDGLRLGLAHYVEPDEPVLARAQALAREIAANAPLSNYIIIQAIARIADMSRADGLFTESLSAALTQTAPDAVEGLRAFLEKRSPEFR
;
A
#
# COMPACT_ATOMS: atom_id res chain seq x y z
N MET A 1 20.99 12.17 -5.86
CA MET A 1 20.62 11.34 -4.69
C MET A 1 19.45 10.48 -5.11
N SER A 2 19.33 9.23 -4.63
CA SER A 2 18.17 8.38 -4.88
C SER A 2 16.94 8.99 -4.21
N LEU A 3 15.80 8.94 -4.92
CA LEU A 3 14.52 9.45 -4.42
C LEU A 3 13.77 8.38 -3.62
N LEU A 4 14.14 7.10 -3.81
CA LEU A 4 13.67 5.96 -3.04
C LEU A 4 14.88 5.29 -2.39
N LEU A 5 15.04 5.42 -1.08
CA LEU A 5 16.08 4.68 -0.36
C LEU A 5 15.57 3.27 -0.07
N THR A 6 16.45 2.29 -0.24
CA THR A 6 16.14 0.88 0.01
C THR A 6 17.13 0.33 1.03
N ASP A 7 16.61 -0.20 2.13
CA ASP A 7 17.35 -0.93 3.14
C ASP A 7 16.76 -2.34 3.28
N ILE A 8 17.60 -3.37 3.31
CA ILE A 8 17.16 -4.76 3.37
C ILE A 8 17.70 -5.41 4.64
N ASP A 9 16.78 -5.81 5.52
CA ASP A 9 17.07 -6.56 6.75
C ASP A 9 16.41 -7.94 6.65
N GLY A 10 17.20 -8.95 6.31
CA GLY A 10 16.72 -10.32 6.09
C GLY A 10 15.59 -10.36 5.03
N PRO A 11 14.38 -10.85 5.37
CA PRO A 11 13.29 -10.97 4.42
C PRO A 11 12.48 -9.65 4.22
N VAL A 12 12.85 -8.56 4.88
CA VAL A 12 12.11 -7.29 4.86
C VAL A 12 12.93 -6.23 4.12
N ALA A 13 12.33 -5.60 3.11
CA ALA A 13 12.87 -4.42 2.46
C ALA A 13 12.14 -3.17 2.96
N THR A 14 12.85 -2.19 3.51
CA THR A 14 12.32 -0.88 3.87
C THR A 14 12.58 0.11 2.75
N LEU A 15 11.50 0.66 2.18
CA LEU A 15 11.51 1.64 1.11
C LEU A 15 11.14 3.01 1.68
N THR A 16 12.07 3.96 1.63
CA THR A 16 11.84 5.29 2.16
C THR A 16 11.73 6.29 1.02
N LEU A 17 10.57 6.95 0.89
CA LEU A 17 10.38 8.10 0.01
C LEU A 17 11.29 9.23 0.52
N ASN A 18 12.23 9.69 -0.30
CA ASN A 18 13.33 10.55 0.13
C ASN A 18 13.37 11.87 -0.65
N ARG A 19 12.35 12.69 -0.44
CA ARG A 19 12.24 14.09 -0.91
C ARG A 19 11.74 14.98 0.23
N PRO A 20 12.47 15.06 1.37
CA PRO A 20 11.95 15.71 2.58
C PRO A 20 11.63 17.19 2.36
N GLU A 21 12.40 17.91 1.52
CA GLU A 21 12.19 19.32 1.16
C GLU A 21 10.83 19.57 0.48
N LYS A 22 10.22 18.53 -0.07
CA LYS A 22 8.88 18.53 -0.69
C LYS A 22 7.87 17.70 0.10
N ARG A 23 8.16 17.34 1.36
CA ARG A 23 7.37 16.41 2.17
C ARG A 23 7.09 15.11 1.41
N ASN A 24 8.10 14.59 0.73
CA ASN A 24 8.08 13.38 -0.08
C ASN A 24 7.02 13.38 -1.20
N ALA A 25 6.76 14.55 -1.79
CA ALA A 25 5.83 14.65 -2.91
C ALA A 25 6.28 13.78 -4.08
N MET A 26 5.30 13.13 -4.72
CA MET A 26 5.49 12.18 -5.81
C MET A 26 5.82 12.90 -7.10
N SER A 27 7.02 12.65 -7.63
CA SER A 27 7.43 13.02 -8.98
C SER A 27 7.38 11.82 -9.91
N ASP A 28 7.40 12.04 -11.24
CA ASP A 28 7.52 10.96 -12.21
C ASP A 28 8.80 10.13 -11.98
N ALA A 29 9.90 10.77 -11.56
CA ALA A 29 11.16 10.09 -11.25
C ALA A 29 11.04 9.19 -10.01
N LEU A 30 10.43 9.67 -8.90
CA LEU A 30 10.19 8.84 -7.72
C LEU A 30 9.25 7.68 -8.03
N LEU A 31 8.21 7.92 -8.82
CA LEU A 31 7.29 6.85 -9.24
C LEU A 31 8.00 5.78 -10.07
N SER A 32 8.95 6.19 -10.96
CA SER A 32 9.78 5.25 -11.74
C SER A 32 10.72 4.42 -10.85
N GLU A 33 11.28 4.99 -9.77
CA GLU A 33 12.10 4.23 -8.83
C GLU A 33 11.24 3.20 -8.05
N ILE A 34 10.01 3.56 -7.67
CA ILE A 34 9.04 2.63 -7.08
C ILE A 34 8.71 1.51 -8.07
N GLU A 35 8.39 1.85 -9.32
CA GLU A 35 8.13 0.86 -10.38
C GLU A 35 9.29 -0.11 -10.54
N SER A 36 10.51 0.41 -10.57
CA SER A 36 11.72 -0.39 -10.74
C SER A 36 11.89 -1.41 -9.61
N PHE A 37 11.69 -1.01 -8.36
CA PHE A 37 11.76 -1.93 -7.22
C PHE A 37 10.72 -3.04 -7.31
N PHE A 38 9.44 -2.70 -7.54
CA PHE A 38 8.36 -3.70 -7.59
C PHE A 38 8.37 -4.54 -8.88
N THR A 39 9.12 -4.14 -9.91
CA THR A 39 9.34 -4.94 -11.12
C THR A 39 10.44 -5.99 -10.92
N ALA A 40 11.47 -5.67 -10.12
CA ALA A 40 12.62 -6.52 -9.88
C ALA A 40 12.94 -6.58 -8.37
N VAL A 41 12.04 -7.22 -7.63
CA VAL A 41 12.21 -7.40 -6.17
C VAL A 41 13.48 -8.20 -5.89
N PRO A 42 14.38 -7.72 -5.01
CA PRO A 42 15.61 -8.43 -4.67
C PRO A 42 15.34 -9.84 -4.12
N ALA A 43 16.20 -10.79 -4.48
CA ALA A 43 16.07 -12.17 -4.01
C ALA A 43 16.10 -12.24 -2.48
N GLY A 44 15.24 -13.08 -1.90
CA GLY A 44 15.11 -13.24 -0.44
C GLY A 44 14.17 -12.26 0.23
N VAL A 45 13.77 -11.15 -0.41
CA VAL A 45 12.76 -10.24 0.12
C VAL A 45 11.39 -10.90 0.04
N LYS A 46 10.70 -10.99 1.17
CA LYS A 46 9.35 -11.56 1.30
C LYS A 46 8.27 -10.52 1.61
N VAL A 47 8.63 -9.34 2.14
CA VAL A 47 7.72 -8.24 2.48
C VAL A 47 8.44 -6.90 2.28
N ALA A 48 7.72 -5.89 1.83
CA ALA A 48 8.21 -4.51 1.81
C ALA A 48 7.53 -3.67 2.90
N VAL A 49 8.29 -2.73 3.48
CA VAL A 49 7.76 -1.63 4.28
C VAL A 49 7.94 -0.35 3.50
N LEU A 50 6.88 0.43 3.32
CA LEU A 50 6.93 1.73 2.65
C LEU A 50 6.73 2.86 3.65
N THR A 51 7.66 3.81 3.70
CA THR A 51 7.62 4.96 4.61
C THR A 51 8.09 6.24 3.91
N GLY A 52 7.96 7.37 4.58
CA GLY A 52 8.53 8.63 4.13
C GLY A 52 9.60 9.14 5.08
N SER A 53 10.55 9.92 4.58
CA SER A 53 11.58 10.58 5.39
C SER A 53 11.02 11.79 6.14
N GLU A 54 11.71 12.20 7.22
CA GLU A 54 11.51 13.44 7.97
C GLU A 54 10.04 13.72 8.38
N GLY A 55 9.34 12.70 8.92
CA GLY A 55 8.04 12.88 9.57
C GLY A 55 6.85 13.11 8.64
N HIS A 56 7.00 12.91 7.35
CA HIS A 56 5.91 12.92 6.39
C HIS A 56 5.94 11.68 5.50
N PHE A 57 4.80 11.03 5.30
CA PHE A 57 4.72 9.93 4.34
C PHE A 57 4.84 10.46 2.91
N CYS A 58 3.82 11.20 2.43
CA CYS A 58 3.84 11.80 1.10
C CYS A 58 2.76 12.89 0.98
N ALA A 59 3.14 14.08 0.53
CA ALA A 59 2.23 15.23 0.35
C ALA A 59 1.47 15.23 -0.99
N GLY A 60 1.55 14.15 -1.77
CA GLY A 60 0.84 13.99 -3.03
C GLY A 60 1.67 14.30 -4.26
N LEU A 61 0.99 14.58 -5.39
CA LEU A 61 1.66 14.91 -6.64
C LEU A 61 2.50 16.19 -6.49
N ASP A 62 3.73 16.18 -6.98
CA ASP A 62 4.56 17.39 -7.06
C ASP A 62 4.04 18.29 -8.19
N LEU A 63 3.22 19.26 -7.80
CA LEU A 63 2.62 20.22 -8.75
C LEU A 63 3.65 21.16 -9.39
N SER A 64 4.86 21.30 -8.81
CA SER A 64 5.93 22.12 -9.41
C SER A 64 6.57 21.44 -10.62
N GLU A 65 6.45 20.12 -10.73
CA GLU A 65 6.93 19.34 -11.86
C GLU A 65 5.79 18.99 -12.85
N HIS A 66 4.59 19.55 -12.61
CA HIS A 66 3.45 19.28 -13.48
C HIS A 66 3.72 19.82 -14.89
N LYS A 67 3.73 18.92 -15.86
CA LYS A 67 3.87 19.29 -17.27
C LYS A 67 2.47 19.50 -17.87
N GLU A 68 2.33 20.53 -18.67
CA GLU A 68 1.15 20.66 -19.51
C GLU A 68 1.05 19.45 -20.44
N ARG A 69 -0.08 18.79 -20.41
CA ARG A 69 -0.43 17.65 -21.27
C ARG A 69 -1.83 17.90 -21.81
N ASP A 70 -2.08 17.47 -23.03
CA ASP A 70 -3.44 17.36 -23.54
C ASP A 70 -4.23 16.25 -22.81
N ALA A 71 -5.48 16.10 -23.16
CA ALA A 71 -6.36 15.12 -22.50
C ALA A 71 -5.84 13.67 -22.69
N GLU A 72 -5.33 13.34 -23.89
CA GLU A 72 -4.77 12.01 -24.15
C GLU A 72 -3.49 11.75 -23.34
N GLY A 73 -2.57 12.70 -23.33
CA GLY A 73 -1.34 12.62 -22.55
C GLY A 73 -1.61 12.51 -21.05
N THR A 74 -2.60 13.26 -20.53
CA THR A 74 -3.03 13.18 -19.13
C THR A 74 -3.64 11.82 -18.81
N MET A 75 -4.48 11.28 -19.69
CA MET A 75 -5.05 9.94 -19.52
C MET A 75 -3.97 8.86 -19.52
N ARG A 76 -3.01 8.91 -20.44
CA ARG A 76 -1.88 7.95 -20.51
C ARG A 76 -1.01 8.03 -19.25
N HIS A 77 -0.73 9.23 -18.75
CA HIS A 77 0.02 9.43 -17.52
C HIS A 77 -0.71 8.86 -16.30
N SER A 78 -2.01 9.09 -16.17
CA SER A 78 -2.85 8.48 -15.13
C SER A 78 -2.82 6.94 -15.22
N ARG A 79 -2.93 6.37 -16.43
CA ARG A 79 -2.83 4.91 -16.63
C ARG A 79 -1.46 4.34 -16.24
N TRP A 80 -0.38 5.08 -16.45
CA TRP A 80 0.93 4.69 -15.96
C TRP A 80 0.97 4.68 -14.44
N TRP A 81 0.46 5.72 -13.75
CA TRP A 81 0.32 5.71 -12.29
C TRP A 81 -0.46 4.48 -11.81
N HIS A 82 -1.59 4.17 -12.45
CA HIS A 82 -2.36 2.97 -12.12
C HIS A 82 -1.50 1.71 -12.22
N SER A 83 -0.72 1.56 -13.29
CA SER A 83 0.11 0.37 -13.49
C SER A 83 1.20 0.22 -12.44
N VAL A 84 1.80 1.33 -11.99
CA VAL A 84 2.80 1.32 -10.90
C VAL A 84 2.15 0.95 -9.57
N LEU A 85 1.04 1.59 -9.21
CA LEU A 85 0.35 1.29 -7.96
C LEU A 85 -0.29 -0.10 -7.96
N ASP A 86 -0.68 -0.63 -9.11
CA ASP A 86 -1.11 -2.03 -9.24
C ASP A 86 0.05 -3.01 -9.01
N ARG A 87 1.31 -2.66 -9.34
CA ARG A 87 2.48 -3.46 -8.96
C ARG A 87 2.69 -3.47 -7.44
N VAL A 88 2.44 -2.35 -6.76
CA VAL A 88 2.46 -2.30 -5.29
C VAL A 88 1.38 -3.20 -4.70
N GLN A 89 0.16 -3.13 -5.24
CA GLN A 89 -1.00 -3.85 -4.69
C GLN A 89 -1.07 -5.32 -5.10
N PHE A 90 -0.69 -5.64 -6.35
CA PHE A 90 -0.89 -6.96 -6.95
C PHE A 90 0.41 -7.58 -7.48
N GLY A 91 1.57 -6.99 -7.22
CA GLY A 91 2.87 -7.48 -7.68
C GLY A 91 3.36 -8.76 -7.00
N GLY A 92 2.62 -9.29 -6.04
CA GLY A 92 2.95 -10.55 -5.36
C GLY A 92 3.73 -10.39 -4.07
N LEU A 93 4.20 -9.18 -3.74
CA LEU A 93 4.91 -8.87 -2.50
C LEU A 93 3.97 -8.16 -1.51
N PRO A 94 3.71 -8.69 -0.29
CA PRO A 94 3.02 -7.94 0.74
C PRO A 94 3.73 -6.63 1.07
N VAL A 95 2.96 -5.57 1.28
CA VAL A 95 3.49 -4.24 1.61
C VAL A 95 2.81 -3.69 2.85
N VAL A 96 3.60 -3.29 3.84
CA VAL A 96 3.16 -2.56 5.03
C VAL A 96 3.56 -1.11 4.88
N SER A 97 2.67 -0.15 5.12
CA SER A 97 3.04 1.27 5.13
C SER A 97 3.12 1.83 6.54
N ALA A 98 4.16 2.63 6.81
CA ALA A 98 4.33 3.43 8.01
C ALA A 98 4.01 4.89 7.68
N LEU A 99 2.91 5.40 8.23
CA LEU A 99 2.27 6.65 7.83
C LEU A 99 2.43 7.72 8.91
N SER A 100 3.19 8.77 8.60
CA SER A 100 3.37 9.95 9.45
C SER A 100 2.99 11.22 8.71
N GLY A 101 2.54 12.24 9.42
CA GLY A 101 2.28 13.57 8.89
C GLY A 101 1.39 13.54 7.65
N ALA A 102 1.89 14.07 6.53
CA ALA A 102 1.12 14.17 5.30
C ALA A 102 0.91 12.80 4.60
N VAL A 103 -0.33 12.40 4.41
CA VAL A 103 -0.80 11.27 3.60
C VAL A 103 -1.88 11.83 2.66
N ILE A 104 -1.46 12.59 1.66
CA ILE A 104 -2.33 13.52 0.93
C ILE A 104 -2.31 13.21 -0.57
N GLY A 105 -3.47 13.24 -1.24
CA GLY A 105 -3.57 13.07 -2.69
C GLY A 105 -2.88 11.79 -3.17
N GLY A 106 -1.89 11.90 -4.06
CA GLY A 106 -1.06 10.78 -4.51
C GLY A 106 -0.39 9.99 -3.36
N GLY A 107 -0.14 10.64 -2.20
CA GLY A 107 0.32 9.95 -0.99
C GLY A 107 -0.74 9.03 -0.39
N LEU A 108 -2.01 9.44 -0.41
CA LEU A 108 -3.11 8.57 0.01
C LEU A 108 -3.39 7.48 -1.05
N GLU A 109 -3.18 7.80 -2.32
CA GLU A 109 -3.31 6.82 -3.41
C GLU A 109 -2.35 5.65 -3.26
N ILE A 110 -1.04 5.92 -2.99
CA ILE A 110 -0.06 4.85 -2.77
C ILE A 110 -0.26 4.17 -1.41
N ALA A 111 -0.60 4.89 -0.35
CA ALA A 111 -0.89 4.29 0.95
C ALA A 111 -2.02 3.25 0.86
N THR A 112 -3.09 3.55 0.11
CA THR A 112 -4.21 2.62 -0.07
C THR A 112 -3.95 1.51 -1.09
N ALA A 113 -2.84 1.55 -1.81
CA ALA A 113 -2.34 0.42 -2.60
C ALA A 113 -1.53 -0.58 -1.75
N THR A 114 -1.10 -0.20 -0.52
CA THR A 114 -0.45 -1.13 0.43
C THR A 114 -1.48 -1.99 1.17
N HIS A 115 -1.03 -3.12 1.73
CA HIS A 115 -1.90 -4.13 2.31
C HIS A 115 -2.19 -3.89 3.80
N VAL A 116 -1.17 -3.42 4.54
CA VAL A 116 -1.30 -3.07 5.96
C VAL A 116 -0.83 -1.64 6.15
N ARG A 117 -1.60 -0.84 6.88
CA ARG A 117 -1.31 0.58 7.11
C ARG A 117 -1.22 0.86 8.60
N VAL A 118 -0.05 1.30 9.05
CA VAL A 118 0.21 1.72 10.42
C VAL A 118 0.40 3.23 10.40
N ALA A 119 -0.34 3.96 11.19
CA ALA A 119 -0.22 5.41 11.32
C ALA A 119 0.34 5.81 12.67
N ASP A 120 1.05 6.93 12.74
CA ASP A 120 1.27 7.62 14.01
C ASP A 120 0.21 8.71 14.24
N PRO A 121 0.13 9.32 15.44
CA PRO A 121 -0.86 10.36 15.74
C PRO A 121 -0.78 11.62 14.87
N THR A 122 0.34 11.83 14.17
CA THR A 122 0.52 13.00 13.29
C THR A 122 -0.09 12.80 11.91
N ALA A 123 -0.43 11.57 11.53
CA ALA A 123 -0.94 11.24 10.20
C ALA A 123 -2.20 12.03 9.85
N ARG A 124 -2.24 12.56 8.62
CA ARG A 124 -3.35 13.35 8.08
C ARG A 124 -3.70 12.84 6.69
N PHE A 125 -4.91 12.30 6.57
CA PHE A 125 -5.44 11.70 5.34
C PHE A 125 -6.33 12.72 4.63
N GLN A 126 -6.06 13.01 3.36
CA GLN A 126 -6.80 14.04 2.62
C GLN A 126 -6.74 13.80 1.11
N LEU A 127 -7.81 14.16 0.41
CA LEU A 127 -7.88 14.28 -1.05
C LEU A 127 -8.31 15.70 -1.42
N PRO A 128 -7.36 16.65 -1.57
CA PRO A 128 -7.68 18.07 -1.77
C PRO A 128 -7.78 18.46 -3.25
N GLU A 129 -7.90 17.51 -4.17
CA GLU A 129 -7.84 17.70 -5.62
C GLU A 129 -8.85 18.72 -6.13
N GLY A 130 -10.09 18.71 -5.61
CA GLY A 130 -11.12 19.66 -5.98
C GLY A 130 -10.74 21.11 -5.73
N ARG A 131 -9.95 21.40 -4.68
CA ARG A 131 -9.43 22.76 -4.39
C ARG A 131 -8.37 23.22 -5.38
N ARG A 132 -7.86 22.33 -6.22
CA ARG A 132 -6.82 22.58 -7.24
C ARG A 132 -7.34 22.46 -8.66
N GLY A 133 -8.66 22.26 -8.82
CA GLY A 133 -9.31 22.13 -10.13
C GLY A 133 -8.97 20.83 -10.86
N ILE A 134 -8.54 19.79 -10.14
CA ILE A 134 -8.21 18.49 -10.70
C ILE A 134 -8.98 17.37 -10.01
N PHE A 135 -8.94 16.18 -10.60
CA PHE A 135 -9.47 14.96 -10.02
C PHE A 135 -8.31 14.00 -9.64
N VAL A 136 -8.59 13.01 -8.82
CA VAL A 136 -7.60 11.95 -8.51
C VAL A 136 -7.22 11.18 -9.76
N GLY A 137 -5.96 10.77 -9.87
CA GLY A 137 -5.44 10.15 -11.08
C GLY A 137 -4.62 8.86 -10.87
N GLY A 138 -4.31 8.52 -9.60
CA GLY A 138 -3.53 7.31 -9.27
C GLY A 138 -4.37 6.16 -8.71
N GLY A 139 -5.71 6.26 -8.74
CA GLY A 139 -6.61 5.17 -8.36
C GLY A 139 -7.32 5.33 -7.02
N ALA A 140 -7.27 6.52 -6.37
CA ALA A 140 -8.00 6.79 -5.15
C ALA A 140 -9.51 6.56 -5.32
N SER A 141 -10.09 6.94 -6.46
CA SER A 141 -11.52 6.76 -6.73
C SER A 141 -11.99 5.31 -6.51
N VAL A 142 -11.11 4.35 -6.76
CA VAL A 142 -11.37 2.93 -6.54
C VAL A 142 -10.96 2.51 -5.13
N ARG A 143 -9.68 2.72 -4.75
CA ARG A 143 -9.13 2.20 -3.49
C ARG A 143 -9.69 2.92 -2.25
N VAL A 144 -9.65 4.25 -2.25
CA VAL A 144 -10.20 5.06 -1.13
C VAL A 144 -11.72 4.97 -1.11
N GLY A 145 -12.36 4.98 -2.29
CA GLY A 145 -13.81 4.83 -2.40
C GLY A 145 -14.34 3.51 -1.82
N ARG A 146 -13.58 2.41 -1.93
CA ARG A 146 -13.93 1.12 -1.30
C ARG A 146 -13.76 1.14 0.21
N ILE A 147 -12.76 1.86 0.72
CA ILE A 147 -12.50 1.97 2.16
C ILE A 147 -13.54 2.87 2.83
N LEU A 148 -13.76 4.06 2.30
CA LEU A 148 -14.62 5.08 2.91
C LEU A 148 -16.10 4.96 2.51
N GLY A 149 -16.38 4.32 1.39
CA GLY A 149 -17.62 4.47 0.64
C GLY A 149 -17.62 5.77 -0.20
N ALA A 150 -18.38 5.75 -1.30
CA ALA A 150 -18.43 6.85 -2.27
C ALA A 150 -18.87 8.17 -1.64
N ASP A 151 -19.86 8.13 -0.75
CA ASP A 151 -20.44 9.32 -0.09
C ASP A 151 -19.38 10.08 0.73
N ARG A 152 -18.64 9.39 1.60
CA ARG A 152 -17.61 10.00 2.45
C ARG A 152 -16.40 10.47 1.64
N MET A 153 -16.01 9.71 0.60
CA MET A 153 -14.96 10.16 -0.31
C MET A 153 -15.39 11.44 -1.04
N THR A 154 -16.64 11.54 -1.46
CA THR A 154 -17.20 12.74 -2.08
C THR A 154 -17.14 13.93 -1.12
N GLU A 155 -17.57 13.75 0.13
CA GLU A 155 -17.45 14.78 1.17
C GLU A 155 -16.00 15.24 1.35
N MET A 156 -15.05 14.31 1.53
CA MET A 156 -13.62 14.60 1.66
C MET A 156 -13.11 15.44 0.48
N MET A 157 -13.44 15.07 -0.74
CA MET A 157 -12.94 15.75 -1.94
C MET A 157 -13.56 17.12 -2.16
N LEU A 158 -14.88 17.28 -1.93
CA LEU A 158 -15.59 18.54 -2.12
C LEU A 158 -15.20 19.57 -1.05
N THR A 159 -15.11 19.15 0.21
CA THR A 159 -14.78 20.05 1.31
C THR A 159 -13.29 20.24 1.51
N GLY A 160 -12.48 19.28 1.00
CA GLY A 160 -11.06 19.17 1.29
C GLY A 160 -10.79 18.89 2.76
N ARG A 161 -11.72 18.20 3.45
CA ARG A 161 -11.56 17.79 4.85
C ARG A 161 -10.33 16.88 4.99
N SER A 162 -9.59 17.11 6.08
CA SER A 162 -8.49 16.23 6.51
C SER A 162 -8.96 15.38 7.68
N TYR A 163 -8.75 14.08 7.62
CA TYR A 163 -8.97 13.14 8.72
C TYR A 163 -7.66 12.89 9.46
N GLY A 164 -7.68 12.95 10.79
CA GLY A 164 -6.54 12.58 11.64
C GLY A 164 -6.38 11.07 11.78
N ALA A 165 -5.37 10.65 12.53
CA ALA A 165 -5.05 9.23 12.73
C ALA A 165 -6.22 8.43 13.34
N GLU A 166 -6.88 8.96 14.38
CA GLU A 166 -8.03 8.30 15.02
C GLU A 166 -9.22 8.12 14.05
N ASP A 167 -9.56 9.16 13.30
CA ASP A 167 -10.56 9.06 12.25
C ASP A 167 -10.12 8.07 11.17
N GLY A 168 -8.85 8.10 10.80
CA GLY A 168 -8.26 7.16 9.84
C GLY A 168 -8.41 5.71 10.27
N LEU A 169 -8.17 5.42 11.56
CA LEU A 169 -8.38 4.09 12.14
C LEU A 169 -9.87 3.70 12.09
N ARG A 170 -10.75 4.58 12.59
CA ARG A 170 -12.20 4.33 12.61
C ARG A 170 -12.80 4.12 11.22
N LEU A 171 -12.23 4.76 10.20
CA LEU A 171 -12.70 4.71 8.82
C LEU A 171 -11.98 3.68 7.95
N GLY A 172 -10.97 2.99 8.49
CA GLY A 172 -10.20 1.97 7.77
C GLY A 172 -9.09 2.52 6.86
N LEU A 173 -8.78 3.82 6.90
CA LEU A 173 -7.62 4.38 6.20
C LEU A 173 -6.30 3.93 6.83
N ALA A 174 -6.29 3.66 8.14
CA ALA A 174 -5.24 2.96 8.85
C ALA A 174 -5.83 1.71 9.53
N HIS A 175 -5.00 0.66 9.71
CA HIS A 175 -5.36 -0.55 10.46
C HIS A 175 -4.90 -0.46 11.92
N TYR A 176 -3.84 0.31 12.17
CA TYR A 176 -3.25 0.54 13.49
C TYR A 176 -2.90 2.01 13.63
N VAL A 177 -2.99 2.51 14.85
CA VAL A 177 -2.38 3.77 15.27
C VAL A 177 -1.39 3.47 16.38
N GLU A 178 -0.15 3.89 16.19
CA GLU A 178 0.95 3.65 17.13
C GLU A 178 1.33 4.96 17.82
N PRO A 179 0.95 5.14 19.09
CA PRO A 179 1.21 6.38 19.82
C PRO A 179 2.57 6.42 20.52
N ASP A 180 3.10 5.28 20.91
CA ASP A 180 4.19 5.18 21.89
C ASP A 180 5.54 4.79 21.24
N GLU A 181 5.51 4.05 20.13
CA GLU A 181 6.71 3.60 19.42
C GLU A 181 6.86 4.30 18.07
N PRO A 182 8.07 4.35 17.50
CA PRO A 182 8.26 4.80 16.12
C PRO A 182 7.40 3.95 15.17
N VAL A 183 6.52 4.60 14.41
CA VAL A 183 5.59 3.91 13.48
C VAL A 183 6.31 2.97 12.51
N LEU A 184 7.55 3.33 12.11
CA LEU A 184 8.38 2.47 11.26
C LEU A 184 8.76 1.17 11.98
N ALA A 185 9.11 1.22 13.26
CA ALA A 185 9.45 0.01 14.04
C ALA A 185 8.25 -0.94 14.13
N ARG A 186 7.05 -0.41 14.38
CA ARG A 186 5.80 -1.20 14.38
C ARG A 186 5.51 -1.81 13.01
N ALA A 187 5.66 -1.04 11.93
CA ALA A 187 5.47 -1.54 10.58
C ALA A 187 6.46 -2.66 10.21
N GLN A 188 7.74 -2.51 10.60
CA GLN A 188 8.76 -3.54 10.42
C GLN A 188 8.49 -4.80 11.24
N ALA A 189 7.98 -4.67 12.46
CA ALA A 189 7.57 -5.82 13.27
C ALA A 189 6.45 -6.61 12.57
N LEU A 190 5.39 -5.94 12.10
CA LEU A 190 4.31 -6.57 11.32
C LEU A 190 4.84 -7.19 10.01
N ALA A 191 5.80 -6.54 9.34
CA ALA A 191 6.40 -7.09 8.14
C ALA A 191 7.15 -8.40 8.43
N ARG A 192 7.86 -8.50 9.55
CA ARG A 192 8.52 -9.76 9.97
C ARG A 192 7.49 -10.86 10.29
N GLU A 193 6.38 -10.52 10.94
CA GLU A 193 5.27 -11.46 11.17
C GLU A 193 4.71 -11.99 9.84
N ILE A 194 4.46 -11.09 8.86
CA ILE A 194 3.97 -11.46 7.53
C ILE A 194 5.01 -12.30 6.76
N ALA A 195 6.29 -11.97 6.88
CA ALA A 195 7.37 -12.72 6.23
C ALA A 195 7.52 -14.15 6.75
N ALA A 196 7.05 -14.43 7.97
CA ALA A 196 7.02 -15.76 8.56
C ALA A 196 5.85 -16.63 8.06
N ASN A 197 4.89 -16.09 7.33
CA ASN A 197 3.80 -16.85 6.72
C ASN A 197 4.30 -17.63 5.48
N ALA A 198 3.55 -18.67 5.09
CA ALA A 198 3.75 -19.37 3.83
C ALA A 198 3.65 -18.39 2.64
N PRO A 199 4.69 -18.33 1.77
CA PRO A 199 4.75 -17.35 0.68
C PRO A 199 3.55 -17.45 -0.29
N LEU A 200 3.14 -18.67 -0.63
CA LEU A 200 1.96 -18.87 -1.50
C LEU A 200 0.68 -18.35 -0.84
N SER A 201 0.52 -18.52 0.47
CA SER A 201 -0.66 -18.00 1.19
C SER A 201 -0.68 -16.47 1.15
N ASN A 202 0.44 -15.80 1.43
CA ASN A 202 0.55 -14.36 1.30
C ASN A 202 0.21 -13.89 -0.13
N TYR A 203 0.78 -14.56 -1.14
CA TYR A 203 0.50 -14.25 -2.54
C TYR A 203 -1.00 -14.34 -2.86
N ILE A 204 -1.65 -15.45 -2.51
CA ILE A 204 -3.07 -15.66 -2.78
C ILE A 204 -3.93 -14.64 -2.02
N ILE A 205 -3.63 -14.34 -0.76
CA ILE A 205 -4.36 -13.34 0.02
C ILE A 205 -4.39 -11.98 -0.70
N ILE A 206 -3.23 -11.48 -1.12
CA ILE A 206 -3.15 -10.16 -1.78
C ILE A 206 -3.71 -10.18 -3.20
N GLN A 207 -3.68 -11.33 -3.88
CA GLN A 207 -4.25 -11.45 -5.24
C GLN A 207 -5.77 -11.63 -5.22
N ALA A 208 -6.31 -12.42 -4.31
CA ALA A 208 -7.70 -12.87 -4.37
C ALA A 208 -8.66 -11.88 -3.69
N ILE A 209 -8.38 -11.47 -2.43
CA ILE A 209 -9.37 -10.77 -1.59
C ILE A 209 -9.90 -9.49 -2.25
N ALA A 210 -9.01 -8.62 -2.74
CA ALA A 210 -9.41 -7.37 -3.36
C ALA A 210 -10.19 -7.57 -4.67
N ARG A 211 -9.90 -8.64 -5.42
CA ARG A 211 -10.60 -8.97 -6.67
C ARG A 211 -11.95 -9.63 -6.39
N ILE A 212 -12.02 -10.50 -5.39
CA ILE A 212 -13.28 -11.14 -4.97
C ILE A 212 -14.32 -10.09 -4.57
N ALA A 213 -13.89 -9.00 -3.95
CA ALA A 213 -14.76 -7.89 -3.57
C ALA A 213 -15.46 -7.21 -4.78
N ASP A 214 -14.96 -7.39 -6.00
CA ASP A 214 -15.53 -6.86 -7.24
C ASP A 214 -16.35 -7.88 -8.03
N MET A 215 -16.33 -9.15 -7.60
CA MET A 215 -17.00 -10.24 -8.29
C MET A 215 -18.46 -10.39 -7.86
N SER A 216 -19.25 -11.08 -8.68
CA SER A 216 -20.51 -11.61 -8.20
C SER A 216 -20.27 -12.57 -7.03
N ARG A 217 -21.27 -12.75 -6.17
CA ARG A 217 -21.18 -13.72 -5.05
C ARG A 217 -20.79 -15.13 -5.53
N ALA A 218 -21.33 -15.58 -6.67
CA ALA A 218 -21.05 -16.92 -7.20
C ALA A 218 -19.60 -17.03 -7.69
N ASP A 219 -19.11 -16.07 -8.45
CA ASP A 219 -17.73 -16.03 -8.96
C ASP A 219 -16.72 -15.88 -7.83
N GLY A 220 -17.02 -15.04 -6.84
CA GLY A 220 -16.19 -14.86 -5.65
C GLY A 220 -16.00 -16.14 -4.86
N LEU A 221 -17.10 -16.88 -4.56
CA LEU A 221 -17.06 -18.17 -3.86
C LEU A 221 -16.32 -19.24 -4.67
N PHE A 222 -16.47 -19.24 -6.00
CA PHE A 222 -15.71 -20.14 -6.85
C PHE A 222 -14.22 -19.82 -6.84
N THR A 223 -13.87 -18.54 -6.94
CA THR A 223 -12.46 -18.08 -6.83
C THR A 223 -11.86 -18.41 -5.46
N GLU A 224 -12.62 -18.28 -4.38
CA GLU A 224 -12.20 -18.71 -3.04
C GLU A 224 -11.90 -20.21 -3.01
N SER A 225 -12.75 -21.04 -3.61
CA SER A 225 -12.56 -22.49 -3.67
C SER A 225 -11.29 -22.88 -4.41
N LEU A 226 -10.98 -22.20 -5.51
CA LEU A 226 -9.71 -22.39 -6.24
C LEU A 226 -8.51 -21.96 -5.42
N SER A 227 -8.60 -20.82 -4.75
CA SER A 227 -7.56 -20.29 -3.86
C SER A 227 -7.27 -21.22 -2.69
N ALA A 228 -8.33 -21.77 -2.07
CA ALA A 228 -8.23 -22.77 -1.01
C ALA A 228 -7.58 -24.07 -1.52
N ALA A 229 -7.98 -24.56 -2.68
CA ALA A 229 -7.39 -25.77 -3.26
C ALA A 229 -5.89 -25.60 -3.52
N LEU A 230 -5.48 -24.47 -4.09
CA LEU A 230 -4.05 -24.18 -4.34
C LEU A 230 -3.22 -24.13 -3.06
N THR A 231 -3.71 -23.44 -2.04
CA THR A 231 -2.94 -23.26 -0.78
C THR A 231 -2.95 -24.53 0.07
N GLN A 232 -4.11 -25.22 0.21
CA GLN A 232 -4.21 -26.42 1.06
C GLN A 232 -3.50 -27.65 0.49
N THR A 233 -3.20 -27.68 -0.80
CA THR A 233 -2.43 -28.76 -1.42
C THR A 233 -0.94 -28.46 -1.57
N ALA A 234 -0.51 -27.26 -1.18
CA ALA A 234 0.91 -26.86 -1.24
C ALA A 234 1.75 -27.55 -0.14
N PRO A 235 3.04 -27.78 -0.37
CA PRO A 235 3.95 -28.32 0.65
C PRO A 235 3.94 -27.55 1.97
N ASP A 236 3.82 -26.23 1.93
CA ASP A 236 3.76 -25.37 3.11
C ASP A 236 2.49 -25.62 3.96
N ALA A 237 1.39 -26.06 3.36
CA ALA A 237 0.19 -26.43 4.13
C ALA A 237 0.44 -27.70 4.98
N VAL A 238 1.17 -28.66 4.43
CA VAL A 238 1.55 -29.88 5.16
C VAL A 238 2.50 -29.53 6.30
N GLU A 239 3.51 -28.68 6.03
CA GLU A 239 4.44 -28.21 7.06
C GLU A 239 3.72 -27.42 8.14
N GLY A 240 2.85 -26.47 7.78
CA GLY A 240 2.10 -25.66 8.73
C GLY A 240 1.21 -26.51 9.65
N LEU A 241 0.51 -27.50 9.11
CA LEU A 241 -0.32 -28.41 9.89
C LEU A 241 0.55 -29.29 10.83
N ARG A 242 1.66 -29.82 10.34
CA ARG A 242 2.60 -30.62 11.14
C ARG A 242 3.20 -29.77 12.29
N ALA A 243 3.71 -28.60 12.00
CA ALA A 243 4.28 -27.68 12.97
C ALA A 243 3.27 -27.31 14.08
N PHE A 244 2.00 -27.07 13.69
CA PHE A 244 0.92 -26.81 14.64
C PHE A 244 0.67 -27.99 15.59
N LEU A 245 0.61 -29.22 15.06
CA LEU A 245 0.42 -30.44 15.88
C LEU A 245 1.61 -30.70 16.79
N GLU A 246 2.82 -30.40 16.32
CA GLU A 246 4.08 -30.54 17.08
C GLU A 246 4.37 -29.37 18.01
N LYS A 247 3.54 -28.32 18.03
CA LYS A 247 3.70 -27.09 18.83
C LYS A 247 5.05 -26.39 18.62
N ARG A 248 5.51 -26.32 17.42
CA ARG A 248 6.73 -25.60 16.98
C ARG A 248 6.41 -24.57 15.92
N SER A 249 7.35 -23.67 15.66
CA SER A 249 7.25 -22.77 14.51
C SER A 249 7.39 -23.52 13.19
N PRO A 250 6.60 -23.18 12.14
CA PRO A 250 6.74 -23.77 10.83
C PRO A 250 7.98 -23.24 10.10
N GLU A 251 8.53 -24.05 9.18
CA GLU A 251 9.63 -23.70 8.29
C GLU A 251 9.14 -23.69 6.84
N PHE A 252 8.58 -22.55 6.40
CA PHE A 252 8.06 -22.37 5.05
C PHE A 252 9.18 -22.09 4.03
N ARG A 253 9.02 -22.57 2.79
CA ARG A 253 10.02 -22.50 1.71
C ARG A 253 9.66 -21.45 0.67
#